data_80a9ea08703c20c2e300c6e275b9a992
#
_entry.id   80a9ea08703c20c2e300c6e275b9a992
#
_cell.length_a   1.000
_cell.length_b   1.000
_cell.length_c   1.000
_cell.angle_alpha   90.00
_cell.angle_beta   90.00
_cell.angle_gamma   90.00
#
_symmetry.space_group_name_H-M   'P 1'
#
loop_
_entity.id
_entity.type
_entity.pdbx_description
1 polymer ?
#
loop_
_entity_poly.entity_id
_entity_poly.type
_entity_poly.pdbx_seq_one_letter_code
_entity_poly.pdbx_strand_id
1 'polypeptide(L)'
;MTSTINRQLLEDIDAHAKHLRFMYRIKGFGYERAIELPLIAEKLQPLFGKKLRYLDIGTGPSIFPSWIATHTQWDVTCLDKFTWVEVQNTYARKLGLDTSRFHVLVHDFLDVELEPESFDVITNISVIEHFEGRLDEVAMAKSARLLRPGGVYVLTTPLNEGYARDWFVKQDVYGESYTSEPVFFQRHYDVASFNERIVKASGLVERERIYFGDYDEPFFNDRIVEQHGLKKIGRTLLQMQTVKHALKHGSYRDVPVSMPGMKIYTSAGVCVQMTK
;
A
#
# COMPACT_ATOMS: atom_id res chain seq x y z
N MET A 1 20.71 -7.12 5.97
CA MET A 1 21.26 -5.74 5.77
C MET A 1 20.22 -4.73 6.22
N THR A 2 20.64 -3.56 6.69
CA THR A 2 19.73 -2.44 6.97
C THR A 2 20.02 -1.36 5.94
N SER A 3 19.00 -0.85 5.27
CA SER A 3 19.13 0.26 4.33
C SER A 3 18.15 1.38 4.69
N THR A 4 18.46 2.58 4.24
CA THR A 4 17.61 3.76 4.44
C THR A 4 16.68 3.95 3.25
N ILE A 5 15.63 4.73 3.46
CA ILE A 5 14.68 5.10 2.41
C ILE A 5 15.41 5.85 1.28
N ASN A 6 15.10 5.50 0.04
CA ASN A 6 15.59 6.22 -1.12
C ASN A 6 15.02 7.65 -1.15
N ARG A 7 15.88 8.61 -0.78
CA ARG A 7 15.51 10.02 -0.66
C ARG A 7 14.95 10.58 -1.95
N GLN A 8 15.60 10.30 -3.09
CA GLN A 8 15.20 10.86 -4.38
C GLN A 8 13.80 10.40 -4.79
N LEU A 9 13.50 9.09 -4.63
CA LEU A 9 12.18 8.55 -4.92
C LEU A 9 11.11 9.13 -3.99
N LEU A 10 11.41 9.22 -2.67
CA LEU A 10 10.44 9.78 -1.73
C LEU A 10 10.14 11.25 -2.02
N GLU A 11 11.16 12.06 -2.31
CA GLU A 11 10.99 13.48 -2.64
C GLU A 11 10.21 13.67 -3.95
N ASP A 12 10.44 12.83 -4.94
CA ASP A 12 9.70 12.86 -6.21
C ASP A 12 8.22 12.46 -6.03
N ILE A 13 7.97 11.37 -5.29
CA ILE A 13 6.61 10.93 -4.95
C ILE A 13 5.87 12.00 -4.14
N ASP A 14 6.54 12.64 -3.17
CA ASP A 14 5.98 13.74 -2.36
C ASP A 14 5.65 14.97 -3.22
N ALA A 15 6.53 15.34 -4.14
CA ALA A 15 6.29 16.44 -5.08
C ALA A 15 5.08 16.15 -5.97
N HIS A 16 4.96 14.93 -6.48
CA HIS A 16 3.81 14.48 -7.26
C HIS A 16 2.51 14.55 -6.46
N ALA A 17 2.51 14.06 -5.21
CA ALA A 17 1.37 14.15 -4.30
C ALA A 17 0.92 15.60 -4.06
N LYS A 18 1.85 16.50 -3.80
CA LYS A 18 1.60 17.93 -3.59
C LYS A 18 1.06 18.65 -4.84
N HIS A 19 1.48 18.20 -6.01
CA HIS A 19 0.94 18.69 -7.29
C HIS A 19 -0.54 18.29 -7.46
N LEU A 20 -0.87 17.04 -7.14
CA LEU A 20 -2.23 16.52 -7.34
C LEU A 20 -3.25 17.06 -6.34
N ARG A 21 -2.90 17.14 -5.07
CA ARG A 21 -3.83 17.49 -4.00
C ARG A 21 -3.29 18.61 -3.12
N PHE A 22 -4.00 19.74 -3.09
CA PHE A 22 -3.65 20.87 -2.22
C PHE A 22 -3.49 20.46 -0.74
N MET A 23 -4.32 19.51 -0.27
CA MET A 23 -4.24 19.02 1.10
C MET A 23 -2.90 18.33 1.43
N TYR A 24 -2.22 17.75 0.45
CA TYR A 24 -0.87 17.20 0.67
C TYR A 24 0.19 18.27 0.89
N ARG A 25 -0.04 19.50 0.38
CA ARG A 25 0.84 20.66 0.70
C ARG A 25 0.72 21.08 2.16
N ILE A 26 -0.45 20.85 2.77
CA ILE A 26 -0.74 21.25 4.15
C ILE A 26 -0.48 20.13 5.14
N LYS A 27 -0.93 18.91 4.83
CA LYS A 27 -0.89 17.77 5.76
C LYS A 27 0.23 16.77 5.49
N GLY A 28 0.89 16.86 4.32
CA GLY A 28 1.73 15.76 3.83
C GLY A 28 0.88 14.53 3.46
N PHE A 29 1.52 13.44 3.11
CA PHE A 29 0.85 12.16 2.93
C PHE A 29 1.22 11.18 4.06
N GLY A 30 0.47 10.07 4.19
CA GLY A 30 0.56 9.17 5.34
C GLY A 30 1.98 8.64 5.57
N TYR A 31 2.32 8.40 6.83
CA TYR A 31 3.67 8.00 7.21
C TYR A 31 4.05 6.62 6.62
N GLU A 32 3.13 5.66 6.68
CA GLU A 32 3.33 4.35 6.06
C GLU A 32 3.64 4.52 4.56
N ARG A 33 2.87 5.36 3.88
CA ARG A 33 3.06 5.64 2.45
C ARG A 33 4.43 6.28 2.16
N ALA A 34 4.97 7.09 3.08
CA ALA A 34 6.30 7.68 2.95
C ALA A 34 7.42 6.64 3.05
N ILE A 35 7.16 5.50 3.68
CA ILE A 35 8.13 4.41 3.80
C ILE A 35 7.94 3.39 2.68
N GLU A 36 6.71 2.94 2.42
CA GLU A 36 6.46 1.83 1.50
C GLU A 36 6.49 2.22 0.02
N LEU A 37 5.99 3.43 -0.35
CA LEU A 37 5.93 3.80 -1.77
C LEU A 37 7.32 3.91 -2.42
N PRO A 38 8.35 4.52 -1.80
CA PRO A 38 9.69 4.50 -2.37
C PRO A 38 10.25 3.07 -2.52
N LEU A 39 9.96 2.19 -1.56
CA LEU A 39 10.39 0.80 -1.61
C LEU A 39 9.76 0.05 -2.79
N ILE A 40 8.44 0.20 -2.98
CA ILE A 40 7.73 -0.40 -4.12
C ILE A 40 8.26 0.18 -5.43
N ALA A 41 8.47 1.49 -5.49
CA ALA A 41 9.04 2.16 -6.67
C ALA A 41 10.41 1.60 -7.03
N GLU A 42 11.31 1.37 -6.06
CA GLU A 42 12.61 0.73 -6.27
C GLU A 42 12.48 -0.67 -6.91
N LYS A 43 11.51 -1.47 -6.44
CA LYS A 43 11.27 -2.80 -7.01
C LYS A 43 10.76 -2.75 -8.45
N LEU A 44 10.04 -1.71 -8.80
CA LEU A 44 9.45 -1.55 -10.13
C LEU A 44 10.33 -0.79 -11.12
N GLN A 45 11.27 0.05 -10.66
CA GLN A 45 12.16 0.85 -11.52
C GLN A 45 12.86 0.05 -12.64
N PRO A 46 13.38 -1.18 -12.39
CA PRO A 46 14.01 -1.97 -13.46
C PRO A 46 13.09 -2.29 -14.65
N LEU A 47 11.78 -2.11 -14.47
CA LEU A 47 10.76 -2.39 -15.49
C LEU A 47 10.30 -1.14 -16.25
N PHE A 48 10.65 0.06 -15.80
CA PHE A 48 10.07 1.32 -16.31
C PHE A 48 10.27 1.55 -17.81
N GLY A 49 11.37 1.08 -18.38
CA GLY A 49 11.65 1.19 -19.82
C GLY A 49 10.81 0.27 -20.72
N LYS A 50 10.00 -0.62 -20.16
CA LYS A 50 9.16 -1.56 -20.90
C LYS A 50 7.74 -1.00 -21.09
N LYS A 51 6.97 -1.55 -22.04
CA LYS A 51 5.52 -1.34 -22.15
C LYS A 51 4.82 -2.51 -21.48
N LEU A 52 4.18 -2.28 -20.33
CA LEU A 52 3.61 -3.32 -19.49
C LEU A 52 2.15 -3.00 -19.16
N ARG A 53 1.38 -4.02 -18.80
CA ARG A 53 0.04 -3.90 -18.23
C ARG A 53 0.14 -4.02 -16.71
N TYR A 54 -0.32 -2.99 -16.03
CA TYR A 54 -0.23 -2.85 -14.58
C TYR A 54 -1.61 -2.77 -13.95
N LEU A 55 -1.83 -3.54 -12.88
CA LEU A 55 -3.01 -3.49 -12.03
C LEU A 55 -2.61 -3.06 -10.62
N ASP A 56 -3.29 -2.05 -10.09
CA ASP A 56 -3.22 -1.68 -8.68
C ASP A 56 -4.53 -2.06 -7.98
N ILE A 57 -4.45 -2.99 -7.03
CA ILE A 57 -5.62 -3.54 -6.32
C ILE A 57 -5.84 -2.71 -5.05
N GLY A 58 -7.09 -2.23 -4.86
CA GLY A 58 -7.45 -1.39 -3.73
C GLY A 58 -6.82 0.00 -3.81
N THR A 59 -6.79 0.55 -5.02
CA THR A 59 -6.12 1.82 -5.33
C THR A 59 -6.59 2.97 -4.45
N GLY A 60 -7.91 3.08 -4.22
CA GLY A 60 -8.49 4.22 -3.52
C GLY A 60 -8.01 5.58 -4.06
N PRO A 61 -7.76 6.55 -3.17
CA PRO A 61 -7.24 7.86 -3.54
C PRO A 61 -5.69 7.90 -3.59
N SER A 62 -5.01 6.75 -3.69
CA SER A 62 -3.55 6.67 -3.78
C SER A 62 -3.02 7.48 -4.98
N ILE A 63 -1.87 8.14 -4.78
CA ILE A 63 -1.21 8.86 -5.88
C ILE A 63 -0.27 7.97 -6.68
N PHE A 64 -0.01 6.75 -6.21
CA PHE A 64 1.03 5.90 -6.75
C PHE A 64 0.77 5.45 -8.20
N PRO A 65 -0.44 4.98 -8.60
CA PRO A 65 -0.68 4.61 -10.00
C PRO A 65 -0.51 5.78 -10.97
N SER A 66 -0.93 6.98 -10.57
CA SER A 66 -0.72 8.19 -11.40
C SER A 66 0.75 8.58 -11.48
N TRP A 67 1.53 8.35 -10.40
CA TRP A 67 2.98 8.54 -10.42
C TRP A 67 3.65 7.52 -11.38
N ILE A 68 3.29 6.24 -11.32
CA ILE A 68 3.74 5.21 -12.28
C ILE A 68 3.42 5.65 -13.72
N ALA A 69 2.19 6.11 -13.98
CA ALA A 69 1.77 6.52 -15.32
C ALA A 69 2.58 7.72 -15.87
N THR A 70 3.08 8.61 -15.00
CA THR A 70 3.94 9.73 -15.43
C THR A 70 5.38 9.32 -15.72
N HIS A 71 5.85 8.21 -15.14
CA HIS A 71 7.23 7.73 -15.26
C HIS A 71 7.40 6.57 -16.25
N THR A 72 6.28 6.06 -16.78
CA THR A 72 6.29 4.86 -17.64
C THR A 72 5.34 5.01 -18.83
N GLN A 73 5.44 4.07 -19.75
CA GLN A 73 4.45 3.89 -20.81
C GLN A 73 3.53 2.69 -20.52
N TRP A 74 3.28 2.42 -19.24
CA TRP A 74 2.42 1.30 -18.84
C TRP A 74 0.94 1.59 -19.10
N ASP A 75 0.22 0.52 -19.38
CA ASP A 75 -1.25 0.50 -19.37
C ASP A 75 -1.68 0.27 -17.92
N VAL A 76 -2.17 1.29 -17.26
CA VAL A 76 -2.43 1.34 -15.81
C VAL A 76 -3.91 1.11 -15.56
N THR A 77 -4.22 0.14 -14.72
CA THR A 77 -5.58 -0.13 -14.23
C THR A 77 -5.64 0.10 -12.72
N CYS A 78 -6.45 1.06 -12.30
CA CYS A 78 -6.76 1.37 -10.90
C CYS A 78 -8.07 0.66 -10.54
N LEU A 79 -8.05 -0.26 -9.57
CA LEU A 79 -9.22 -1.01 -9.15
C LEU A 79 -9.51 -0.81 -7.66
N ASP A 80 -10.75 -0.46 -7.32
CA ASP A 80 -11.24 -0.42 -5.94
C ASP A 80 -12.74 -0.68 -5.89
N LYS A 81 -13.22 -1.29 -4.81
CA LYS A 81 -14.66 -1.48 -4.59
C LYS A 81 -15.41 -0.18 -4.29
N PHE A 82 -14.71 0.83 -3.80
CA PHE A 82 -15.29 2.10 -3.41
C PHE A 82 -15.18 3.15 -4.52
N THR A 83 -16.21 3.96 -4.67
CA THR A 83 -16.28 5.04 -5.68
C THR A 83 -15.22 6.12 -5.50
N TRP A 84 -14.56 6.21 -4.34
CA TRP A 84 -13.45 7.15 -4.14
C TRP A 84 -12.25 6.94 -5.09
N VAL A 85 -12.13 5.75 -5.72
CA VAL A 85 -11.15 5.51 -6.77
C VAL A 85 -11.36 6.40 -8.00
N GLU A 86 -12.58 6.92 -8.22
CA GLU A 86 -12.88 7.83 -9.33
C GLU A 86 -12.06 9.12 -9.29
N VAL A 87 -11.45 9.47 -8.15
CA VAL A 87 -10.50 10.58 -8.05
C VAL A 87 -9.30 10.40 -8.98
N GLN A 88 -8.97 9.16 -9.36
CA GLN A 88 -7.93 8.83 -10.32
C GLN A 88 -8.19 9.47 -11.69
N ASN A 89 -9.46 9.58 -12.13
CA ASN A 89 -9.84 10.31 -13.33
C ASN A 89 -9.49 11.81 -13.23
N THR A 90 -9.59 12.37 -12.02
CA THR A 90 -9.17 13.76 -11.78
C THR A 90 -7.66 13.91 -11.81
N TYR A 91 -6.91 12.95 -11.28
CA TYR A 91 -5.45 12.92 -11.36
C TYR A 91 -4.98 12.79 -12.81
N ALA A 92 -5.57 11.86 -13.57
CA ALA A 92 -5.25 11.69 -15.00
C ALA A 92 -5.44 12.99 -15.78
N ARG A 93 -6.57 13.68 -15.59
CA ARG A 93 -6.82 14.99 -16.24
C ARG A 93 -5.82 16.06 -15.83
N LYS A 94 -5.50 16.19 -14.54
CA LYS A 94 -4.53 17.18 -14.04
C LYS A 94 -3.12 16.97 -14.58
N LEU A 95 -2.75 15.73 -14.82
CA LEU A 95 -1.44 15.33 -15.30
C LEU A 95 -1.36 15.24 -16.84
N GLY A 96 -2.49 15.39 -17.54
CA GLY A 96 -2.55 15.19 -18.99
C GLY A 96 -2.20 13.77 -19.43
N LEU A 97 -2.55 12.75 -18.59
CA LEU A 97 -2.28 11.36 -18.91
C LEU A 97 -3.12 10.91 -20.10
N ASP A 98 -2.56 10.02 -20.89
CA ASP A 98 -3.26 9.33 -21.96
C ASP A 98 -4.33 8.39 -21.38
N THR A 99 -5.59 8.79 -21.51
CA THR A 99 -6.74 8.04 -20.98
C THR A 99 -6.98 6.70 -21.70
N SER A 100 -6.36 6.47 -22.84
CA SER A 100 -6.38 5.14 -23.49
C SER A 100 -5.49 4.11 -22.76
N ARG A 101 -4.63 4.57 -21.86
CA ARG A 101 -3.71 3.76 -21.06
C ARG A 101 -3.88 3.95 -19.56
N PHE A 102 -4.92 4.65 -19.12
CA PHE A 102 -5.18 4.87 -17.69
C PHE A 102 -6.65 4.61 -17.39
N HIS A 103 -6.92 3.46 -16.79
CA HIS A 103 -8.25 2.92 -16.58
C HIS A 103 -8.63 2.94 -15.10
N VAL A 104 -9.89 3.24 -14.81
CA VAL A 104 -10.43 3.27 -13.46
C VAL A 104 -11.64 2.35 -13.40
N LEU A 105 -11.58 1.35 -12.53
CA LEU A 105 -12.63 0.36 -12.32
C LEU A 105 -13.16 0.45 -10.89
N VAL A 106 -14.45 0.70 -10.73
CA VAL A 106 -15.16 0.63 -9.45
C VAL A 106 -15.78 -0.77 -9.36
N HIS A 107 -15.04 -1.69 -8.78
CA HIS A 107 -15.46 -3.08 -8.61
C HIS A 107 -14.79 -3.75 -7.43
N ASP A 108 -15.46 -4.68 -6.77
CA ASP A 108 -14.80 -5.58 -5.82
C ASP A 108 -13.80 -6.47 -6.56
N PHE A 109 -12.59 -6.55 -6.04
CA PHE A 109 -11.52 -7.36 -6.65
C PHE A 109 -11.91 -8.84 -6.72
N LEU A 110 -12.67 -9.35 -5.75
CA LEU A 110 -13.05 -10.76 -5.74
C LEU A 110 -14.10 -11.08 -6.81
N ASP A 111 -14.97 -10.13 -7.13
CA ASP A 111 -16.13 -10.33 -8.03
C ASP A 111 -15.82 -9.92 -9.47
N VAL A 112 -14.92 -8.94 -9.69
CA VAL A 112 -14.62 -8.46 -11.05
C VAL A 112 -14.04 -9.57 -11.92
N GLU A 113 -14.59 -9.71 -13.12
CA GLU A 113 -14.04 -10.61 -14.13
C GLU A 113 -12.93 -9.91 -14.91
N LEU A 114 -11.71 -10.41 -14.78
CA LEU A 114 -10.53 -9.99 -15.52
C LEU A 114 -9.91 -11.22 -16.18
N GLU A 115 -9.40 -11.02 -17.39
CA GLU A 115 -8.79 -12.10 -18.16
C GLU A 115 -7.56 -12.68 -17.45
N PRO A 116 -7.43 -14.00 -17.35
CA PRO A 116 -6.22 -14.63 -16.82
C PRO A 116 -4.98 -14.20 -17.60
N GLU A 117 -3.85 -14.14 -16.90
CA GLU A 117 -2.54 -13.80 -17.49
C GLU A 117 -2.55 -12.50 -18.29
N SER A 118 -3.35 -11.51 -17.83
CA SER A 118 -3.52 -10.23 -18.54
C SER A 118 -2.63 -9.11 -18.02
N PHE A 119 -1.95 -9.28 -16.86
CA PHE A 119 -1.12 -8.26 -16.26
C PHE A 119 0.34 -8.72 -16.14
N ASP A 120 1.26 -7.80 -16.43
CA ASP A 120 2.70 -7.99 -16.26
C ASP A 120 3.16 -7.61 -14.85
N VAL A 121 2.49 -6.62 -14.24
CA VAL A 121 2.75 -6.12 -12.89
C VAL A 121 1.44 -5.97 -12.14
N ILE A 122 1.41 -6.44 -10.91
CA ILE A 122 0.28 -6.21 -9.97
C ILE A 122 0.85 -5.67 -8.67
N THR A 123 0.22 -4.64 -8.12
CA THR A 123 0.49 -4.16 -6.75
C THR A 123 -0.74 -4.30 -5.86
N ASN A 124 -0.48 -4.53 -4.57
CA ASN A 124 -1.45 -4.52 -3.49
C ASN A 124 -0.81 -3.81 -2.29
N ILE A 125 -1.12 -2.53 -2.10
CA ILE A 125 -0.41 -1.64 -1.19
C ILE A 125 -1.24 -1.41 0.06
N SER A 126 -0.98 -2.17 1.13
CA SER A 126 -1.75 -2.13 2.39
C SER A 126 -3.25 -2.26 2.13
N VAL A 127 -3.65 -3.35 1.47
CA VAL A 127 -5.04 -3.68 1.13
C VAL A 127 -5.38 -5.12 1.48
N ILE A 128 -4.44 -6.06 1.32
CA ILE A 128 -4.68 -7.49 1.55
C ILE A 128 -5.12 -7.77 2.99
N GLU A 129 -4.69 -6.97 3.95
CA GLU A 129 -5.07 -7.05 5.36
C GLU A 129 -6.55 -6.77 5.62
N HIS A 130 -7.25 -6.12 4.67
CA HIS A 130 -8.67 -5.78 4.78
C HIS A 130 -9.60 -6.86 4.23
N PHE A 131 -9.09 -7.97 3.75
CA PHE A 131 -9.89 -9.10 3.32
C PHE A 131 -10.25 -9.98 4.53
N GLU A 132 -11.53 -9.99 4.90
CA GLU A 132 -12.06 -10.71 6.05
C GLU A 132 -11.95 -12.23 5.90
N GLY A 133 -11.89 -12.94 7.01
CA GLY A 133 -11.91 -14.40 7.04
C GLY A 133 -10.72 -15.01 6.31
N ARG A 134 -10.95 -15.74 5.23
CA ARG A 134 -9.94 -16.32 4.33
C ARG A 134 -9.98 -15.72 2.92
N LEU A 135 -10.61 -14.56 2.75
CA LEU A 135 -10.71 -13.89 1.45
C LEU A 135 -9.37 -13.34 0.96
N ASP A 136 -8.41 -13.09 1.85
CA ASP A 136 -7.02 -12.78 1.50
C ASP A 136 -6.36 -13.92 0.69
N GLU A 137 -6.58 -15.18 1.05
CA GLU A 137 -6.07 -16.32 0.31
C GLU A 137 -6.72 -16.43 -1.09
N VAL A 138 -8.02 -16.16 -1.17
CA VAL A 138 -8.75 -16.11 -2.46
C VAL A 138 -8.22 -15.00 -3.34
N ALA A 139 -7.98 -13.81 -2.74
CA ALA A 139 -7.42 -12.66 -3.44
C ALA A 139 -6.01 -12.95 -3.96
N MET A 140 -5.16 -13.64 -3.17
CA MET A 140 -3.82 -14.03 -3.58
C MET A 140 -3.84 -15.03 -4.73
N ALA A 141 -4.69 -16.06 -4.66
CA ALA A 141 -4.86 -17.03 -5.75
C ALA A 141 -5.38 -16.36 -7.04
N LYS A 142 -6.33 -15.41 -6.91
CA LYS A 142 -6.84 -14.64 -8.06
C LYS A 142 -5.74 -13.76 -8.65
N SER A 143 -4.94 -13.07 -7.84
CA SER A 143 -3.82 -12.26 -8.30
C SER A 143 -2.81 -13.08 -9.10
N ALA A 144 -2.46 -14.28 -8.61
CA ALA A 144 -1.56 -15.20 -9.32
C ALA A 144 -2.13 -15.66 -10.67
N ARG A 145 -3.47 -15.90 -10.74
CA ARG A 145 -4.14 -16.24 -12.01
C ARG A 145 -4.06 -15.11 -13.02
N LEU A 146 -4.23 -13.86 -12.56
CA LEU A 146 -4.23 -12.67 -13.42
C LEU A 146 -2.82 -12.30 -13.92
N LEU A 147 -1.80 -12.68 -13.18
CA LEU A 147 -0.40 -12.38 -13.52
C LEU A 147 0.07 -13.27 -14.67
N ARG A 148 0.76 -12.70 -15.67
CA ARG A 148 1.39 -13.44 -16.76
C ARG A 148 2.57 -14.27 -16.27
N PRO A 149 2.94 -15.35 -16.97
CA PRO A 149 4.22 -16.02 -16.72
C PRO A 149 5.40 -15.02 -16.76
N GLY A 150 6.22 -15.01 -15.71
CA GLY A 150 7.31 -14.04 -15.55
C GLY A 150 6.86 -12.65 -15.06
N GLY A 151 5.57 -12.45 -14.82
CA GLY A 151 5.04 -11.22 -14.24
C GLY A 151 5.45 -11.02 -12.78
N VAL A 152 5.38 -9.79 -12.32
CA VAL A 152 5.83 -9.35 -10.99
C VAL A 152 4.63 -8.92 -10.14
N TYR A 153 4.53 -9.47 -8.94
CA TYR A 153 3.58 -9.05 -7.91
C TYR A 153 4.32 -8.40 -6.74
N VAL A 154 3.91 -7.20 -6.35
CA VAL A 154 4.48 -6.50 -5.19
C VAL A 154 3.37 -6.16 -4.20
N LEU A 155 3.56 -6.59 -2.97
CA LEU A 155 2.59 -6.42 -1.90
C LEU A 155 3.25 -5.79 -0.68
N THR A 156 2.52 -4.88 -0.02
CA THR A 156 2.83 -4.42 1.34
C THR A 156 1.68 -4.68 2.28
N THR A 157 1.97 -4.97 3.54
CA THR A 157 0.96 -5.13 4.60
C THR A 157 1.59 -4.95 5.97
N PRO A 158 0.82 -4.54 7.00
CA PRO A 158 1.28 -4.56 8.38
C PRO A 158 1.69 -5.97 8.83
N LEU A 159 2.79 -6.06 9.56
CA LEU A 159 3.30 -7.33 10.08
C LEU A 159 3.75 -7.19 11.53
N ASN A 160 3.33 -8.13 12.36
CA ASN A 160 3.78 -8.29 13.73
C ASN A 160 4.76 -9.46 13.83
N GLU A 161 5.78 -9.38 14.68
CA GLU A 161 6.71 -10.49 14.83
C GLU A 161 6.10 -11.68 15.60
N GLY A 162 5.34 -11.45 16.61
CA GLY A 162 5.00 -12.48 17.60
C GLY A 162 3.61 -13.09 17.51
N TYR A 163 2.66 -12.50 16.79
CA TYR A 163 1.29 -13.02 16.67
C TYR A 163 0.50 -12.36 15.55
N ALA A 164 -0.34 -13.15 14.88
CA ALA A 164 -1.37 -12.64 13.98
C ALA A 164 -2.58 -12.16 14.78
N ARG A 165 -3.21 -11.09 14.35
CA ARG A 165 -4.40 -10.54 15.01
C ARG A 165 -5.36 -9.87 14.06
N ASP A 166 -6.63 -10.18 14.20
CA ASP A 166 -7.73 -9.46 13.54
C ASP A 166 -8.20 -8.30 14.41
N TRP A 167 -8.40 -7.16 13.75
CA TRP A 167 -8.89 -5.93 14.36
C TRP A 167 -10.30 -5.64 13.92
N PHE A 168 -11.13 -5.29 14.91
CA PHE A 168 -12.53 -4.95 14.73
C PHE A 168 -12.76 -3.51 15.22
N VAL A 169 -13.57 -2.75 14.49
CA VAL A 169 -13.90 -1.37 14.82
C VAL A 169 -15.41 -1.18 14.91
N LYS A 170 -15.85 -0.27 15.79
CA LYS A 170 -17.26 0.11 15.94
C LYS A 170 -17.65 1.27 15.01
N GLN A 171 -16.69 1.86 14.33
CA GLN A 171 -16.93 2.96 13.40
C GLN A 171 -16.78 2.46 11.99
N ASP A 172 -17.67 2.93 11.13
CA ASP A 172 -17.49 2.83 9.71
C ASP A 172 -16.23 3.60 9.28
N VAL A 173 -15.18 2.85 8.92
CA VAL A 173 -13.92 3.41 8.47
C VAL A 173 -13.99 3.81 6.99
N TYR A 174 -14.90 3.21 6.23
CA TYR A 174 -14.98 3.32 4.78
C TYR A 174 -16.26 3.99 4.26
N GLY A 175 -17.12 4.55 5.12
CA GLY A 175 -18.39 5.17 4.74
C GLY A 175 -19.53 4.14 4.59
N GLU A 176 -19.33 2.91 5.06
CA GLU A 176 -20.38 1.90 5.15
C GLU A 176 -21.18 2.11 6.45
N SER A 177 -22.46 1.79 6.43
CA SER A 177 -23.40 2.12 7.51
C SER A 177 -22.96 1.58 8.87
N TYR A 178 -23.08 2.42 9.92
CA TYR A 178 -22.83 2.04 11.30
C TYR A 178 -23.61 0.80 11.69
N THR A 179 -22.91 -0.22 12.15
CA THR A 179 -23.50 -1.37 12.82
C THR A 179 -23.32 -1.22 14.33
N SER A 180 -24.26 -1.76 15.13
CA SER A 180 -24.15 -1.79 16.60
C SER A 180 -23.00 -2.68 17.07
N GLU A 181 -22.62 -3.66 16.24
CA GLU A 181 -21.56 -4.62 16.50
C GLU A 181 -20.24 -4.20 15.83
N PRO A 182 -19.09 -4.53 16.43
CA PRO A 182 -17.80 -4.31 15.79
C PRO A 182 -17.68 -5.08 14.48
N VAL A 183 -17.25 -4.40 13.41
CA VAL A 183 -16.99 -5.01 12.11
C VAL A 183 -15.49 -5.22 11.91
N PHE A 184 -15.14 -6.24 11.13
CA PHE A 184 -13.75 -6.49 10.77
C PHE A 184 -13.17 -5.27 10.06
N PHE A 185 -11.97 -4.89 10.48
CA PHE A 185 -11.26 -3.76 9.89
C PHE A 185 -10.04 -4.21 9.11
N GLN A 186 -9.12 -4.89 9.79
CA GLN A 186 -7.89 -5.37 9.16
C GLN A 186 -7.25 -6.50 9.97
N ARG A 187 -6.37 -7.24 9.31
CA ARG A 187 -5.52 -8.26 9.92
C ARG A 187 -4.09 -7.77 9.98
N HIS A 188 -3.45 -7.94 11.13
CA HIS A 188 -1.99 -7.89 11.22
C HIS A 188 -1.45 -9.31 11.16
N TYR A 189 -0.66 -9.61 10.17
CA TYR A 189 -0.02 -10.91 10.03
C TYR A 189 1.18 -11.02 10.97
N ASP A 190 1.48 -12.23 11.41
CA ASP A 190 2.83 -12.62 11.82
C ASP A 190 3.54 -13.33 10.67
N VAL A 191 4.80 -13.69 10.85
CA VAL A 191 5.59 -14.35 9.78
C VAL A 191 4.95 -15.67 9.35
N ALA A 192 4.39 -16.45 10.29
CA ALA A 192 3.80 -17.75 9.99
C ALA A 192 2.51 -17.61 9.19
N SER A 193 1.58 -16.77 9.64
CA SER A 193 0.31 -16.52 8.94
C SER A 193 0.53 -15.82 7.60
N PHE A 194 1.50 -14.92 7.50
CA PHE A 194 1.90 -14.32 6.22
C PHE A 194 2.37 -15.38 5.21
N ASN A 195 3.24 -16.29 5.65
CA ASN A 195 3.71 -17.36 4.78
C ASN A 195 2.59 -18.27 4.31
N GLU A 196 1.68 -18.67 5.22
CA GLU A 196 0.57 -19.57 4.88
C GLU A 196 -0.48 -18.90 3.98
N ARG A 197 -0.92 -17.70 4.36
CA ARG A 197 -2.09 -17.05 3.77
C ARG A 197 -1.76 -16.22 2.52
N ILE A 198 -0.53 -15.71 2.43
CA ILE A 198 -0.10 -14.83 1.34
C ILE A 198 0.81 -15.59 0.39
N VAL A 199 1.96 -16.06 0.85
CA VAL A 199 2.96 -16.65 -0.04
C VAL A 199 2.47 -17.98 -0.59
N LYS A 200 2.12 -18.92 0.29
CA LYS A 200 1.68 -20.27 -0.11
C LYS A 200 0.36 -20.25 -0.87
N ALA A 201 -0.61 -19.44 -0.43
CA ALA A 201 -1.91 -19.33 -1.10
C ALA A 201 -1.81 -18.76 -2.52
N SER A 202 -0.83 -17.90 -2.79
CA SER A 202 -0.60 -17.37 -4.14
C SER A 202 -0.02 -18.40 -5.11
N GLY A 203 0.77 -19.36 -4.62
CA GLY A 203 1.57 -20.26 -5.44
C GLY A 203 2.68 -19.55 -6.24
N LEU A 204 2.89 -18.25 -6.00
CA LEU A 204 3.96 -17.47 -6.62
C LEU A 204 5.30 -17.75 -5.96
N VAL A 205 6.38 -17.49 -6.69
CA VAL A 205 7.75 -17.64 -6.17
C VAL A 205 8.17 -16.33 -5.51
N GLU A 206 8.38 -16.36 -4.21
CA GLU A 206 8.95 -15.21 -3.49
C GLU A 206 10.39 -14.97 -3.95
N ARG A 207 10.70 -13.74 -4.37
CA ARG A 207 12.03 -13.31 -4.81
C ARG A 207 12.73 -12.49 -3.77
N GLU A 208 11.98 -11.65 -3.08
CA GLU A 208 12.54 -10.77 -2.07
C GLU A 208 11.48 -10.43 -1.03
N ARG A 209 11.91 -10.33 0.21
CA ARG A 209 11.10 -9.87 1.35
C ARG A 209 11.88 -8.82 2.13
N ILE A 210 11.28 -7.65 2.30
CA ILE A 210 11.85 -6.54 3.04
C ILE A 210 10.90 -6.14 4.15
N TYR A 211 11.40 -6.06 5.36
CA TYR A 211 10.67 -5.52 6.50
C TYR A 211 10.97 -4.03 6.62
N PHE A 212 9.96 -3.23 6.83
CA PHE A 212 10.10 -1.79 6.92
C PHE A 212 9.45 -1.24 8.18
N GLY A 213 9.94 -0.10 8.64
CA GLY A 213 9.37 0.58 9.79
C GLY A 213 10.28 1.65 10.37
N ASP A 214 9.87 2.14 11.51
CA ASP A 214 10.49 3.17 12.31
C ASP A 214 11.11 2.54 13.55
N TYR A 215 12.41 2.22 13.48
CA TYR A 215 13.07 1.38 14.48
C TYR A 215 13.81 2.16 15.55
N ASP A 216 14.14 3.42 15.30
CA ASP A 216 14.92 4.24 16.20
C ASP A 216 14.05 5.15 17.08
N GLU A 217 12.82 5.41 16.65
CA GLU A 217 11.82 6.20 17.37
C GLU A 217 10.55 5.38 17.55
N PRO A 218 10.09 5.14 18.79
CA PRO A 218 8.86 4.41 18.98
C PRO A 218 7.67 5.20 18.41
N PHE A 219 7.17 4.74 17.28
CA PHE A 219 5.81 4.99 16.81
C PHE A 219 5.44 6.45 16.53
N PHE A 220 6.07 7.06 15.52
CA PHE A 220 5.63 8.34 14.99
C PHE A 220 4.14 8.32 14.65
N ASN A 221 3.67 7.24 14.05
CA ASN A 221 2.27 7.06 13.66
C ASN A 221 1.35 6.96 14.87
N ASP A 222 1.75 6.25 15.93
CA ASP A 222 0.99 6.17 17.19
C ASP A 222 0.83 7.55 17.84
N ARG A 223 1.88 8.39 17.81
CA ARG A 223 1.79 9.78 18.30
C ARG A 223 0.80 10.61 17.50
N ILE A 224 0.68 10.37 16.18
CA ILE A 224 -0.30 11.05 15.34
C ILE A 224 -1.72 10.59 15.66
N VAL A 225 -1.93 9.30 15.84
CA VAL A 225 -3.26 8.70 16.04
C VAL A 225 -3.81 8.97 17.45
N GLU A 226 -2.96 8.93 18.47
CA GLU A 226 -3.39 9.15 19.86
C GLU A 226 -3.85 10.59 20.17
N GLN A 227 -3.70 11.52 19.23
CA GLN A 227 -4.04 12.93 19.47
C GLN A 227 -5.48 13.27 19.06
N HIS A 228 -6.32 13.59 20.05
CA HIS A 228 -7.71 14.04 19.87
C HIS A 228 -7.93 15.50 20.32
N GLY A 229 -8.95 16.18 19.78
CA GLY A 229 -9.35 17.54 20.19
C GLY A 229 -8.34 18.61 19.77
N LEU A 230 -7.92 19.50 20.71
CA LEU A 230 -6.89 20.53 20.46
C LEU A 230 -5.57 19.90 19.95
N LYS A 231 -5.36 18.66 20.27
CA LYS A 231 -4.27 17.85 19.73
C LYS A 231 -4.40 17.62 18.21
N LYS A 232 -5.58 17.88 17.60
CA LYS A 232 -5.78 17.79 16.14
C LYS A 232 -4.85 18.76 15.37
N ILE A 233 -4.56 19.93 15.95
CA ILE A 233 -3.57 20.87 15.38
C ILE A 233 -2.18 20.27 15.44
N GLY A 234 -1.80 19.71 16.59
CA GLY A 234 -0.52 19.01 16.76
C GLY A 234 -0.38 17.83 15.79
N ARG A 235 -1.44 17.04 15.60
CA ARG A 235 -1.49 15.98 14.61
C ARG A 235 -1.20 16.49 13.19
N THR A 236 -1.83 17.61 12.79
CA THR A 236 -1.58 18.20 11.47
C THR A 236 -0.14 18.65 11.31
N LEU A 237 0.44 19.30 12.34
CA LEU A 237 1.84 19.72 12.34
C LEU A 237 2.81 18.54 12.25
N LEU A 238 2.52 17.44 12.94
CA LEU A 238 3.30 16.19 12.84
C LEU A 238 3.20 15.58 11.43
N GLN A 239 2.00 15.54 10.85
CA GLN A 239 1.81 15.07 9.48
C GLN A 239 2.62 15.87 8.45
N MET A 240 2.78 17.18 8.65
CA MET A 240 3.63 18.03 7.79
C MET A 240 5.12 17.64 7.83
N GLN A 241 5.54 16.91 8.85
CA GLN A 241 6.93 16.45 9.01
C GLN A 241 7.15 15.01 8.55
N THR A 242 6.12 14.35 8.04
CA THR A 242 6.12 12.92 7.69
C THR A 242 7.31 12.52 6.81
N VAL A 243 7.56 13.25 5.73
CA VAL A 243 8.68 12.98 4.81
C VAL A 243 10.02 13.13 5.51
N LYS A 244 10.21 14.19 6.30
CA LYS A 244 11.47 14.42 7.06
C LYS A 244 11.69 13.33 8.08
N HIS A 245 10.63 12.91 8.77
CA HIS A 245 10.72 11.85 9.77
C HIS A 245 11.02 10.50 9.12
N ALA A 246 10.33 10.14 8.03
CA ALA A 246 10.60 8.93 7.27
C ALA A 246 12.06 8.87 6.78
N LEU A 247 12.59 9.97 6.23
CA LEU A 247 13.98 10.05 5.79
C LEU A 247 15.01 9.95 6.94
N LYS A 248 14.62 10.28 8.17
CA LYS A 248 15.51 10.23 9.32
C LYS A 248 15.47 8.89 10.05
N HIS A 249 14.30 8.31 10.20
CA HIS A 249 14.07 7.15 11.07
C HIS A 249 13.55 5.91 10.35
N GLY A 250 12.96 6.06 9.16
CA GLY A 250 12.47 4.93 8.37
C GLY A 250 13.62 4.10 7.84
N SER A 251 13.50 2.78 7.94
CA SER A 251 14.52 1.84 7.45
C SER A 251 13.91 0.56 6.90
N TYR A 252 14.71 -0.12 6.08
CA TYR A 252 14.41 -1.41 5.47
C TYR A 252 15.35 -2.47 6.01
N ARG A 253 14.82 -3.66 6.32
CA ARG A 253 15.58 -4.79 6.86
C ARG A 253 15.17 -6.10 6.21
N ASP A 254 16.09 -7.03 6.14
CA ASP A 254 15.88 -8.41 5.68
C ASP A 254 15.43 -9.38 6.80
N VAL A 255 15.27 -8.88 8.02
CA VAL A 255 14.78 -9.65 9.17
C VAL A 255 13.55 -8.98 9.78
N PRO A 256 12.59 -9.74 10.32
CA PRO A 256 11.43 -9.17 11.02
C PRO A 256 11.87 -8.32 12.20
N VAL A 257 11.03 -7.36 12.54
CA VAL A 257 11.27 -6.47 13.67
C VAL A 257 10.55 -6.98 14.88
N SER A 258 11.29 -7.18 15.96
CA SER A 258 10.72 -7.36 17.28
C SER A 258 10.33 -6.01 17.84
N MET A 259 9.02 -5.82 18.01
CA MET A 259 8.48 -4.62 18.65
C MET A 259 7.62 -5.00 19.85
N PRO A 260 8.20 -5.11 21.06
CA PRO A 260 7.42 -5.35 22.26
C PRO A 260 6.38 -4.25 22.48
N GLY A 261 5.12 -4.62 22.67
CA GLY A 261 4.03 -3.69 22.94
C GLY A 261 3.49 -2.94 21.71
N MET A 262 3.67 -3.49 20.50
CA MET A 262 3.14 -2.95 19.26
C MET A 262 1.64 -2.64 19.32
N LYS A 263 1.28 -1.38 19.11
CA LYS A 263 -0.10 -0.92 19.02
C LYS A 263 -0.65 -1.08 17.60
N ILE A 264 -1.97 -0.92 17.42
CA ILE A 264 -2.70 -1.04 16.13
C ILE A 264 -2.08 -0.25 14.95
N TYR A 265 -1.40 0.84 15.23
CA TYR A 265 -1.00 1.84 14.25
C TYR A 265 0.51 1.92 14.06
N THR A 266 1.20 0.80 14.21
CA THR A 266 2.64 0.79 13.97
C THR A 266 2.95 0.97 12.49
N SER A 267 4.01 1.69 12.19
CA SER A 267 4.52 1.85 10.83
C SER A 267 5.38 0.66 10.37
N ALA A 268 5.35 -0.42 11.12
CA ALA A 268 6.08 -1.63 10.75
C ALA A 268 5.25 -2.50 9.81
N GLY A 269 5.88 -2.98 8.77
CA GLY A 269 5.25 -3.85 7.80
C GLY A 269 6.26 -4.65 7.00
N VAL A 270 5.74 -5.39 6.05
CA VAL A 270 6.52 -6.20 5.11
C VAL A 270 6.17 -5.81 3.67
N CYS A 271 7.20 -5.73 2.84
CA CYS A 271 7.08 -5.67 1.39
C CYS A 271 7.62 -6.99 0.81
N VAL A 272 6.82 -7.66 -0.01
CA VAL A 272 7.26 -8.86 -0.71
C VAL A 272 7.13 -8.67 -2.21
N GLN A 273 8.17 -9.09 -2.93
CA GLN A 273 8.15 -9.22 -4.38
C GLN A 273 8.10 -10.69 -4.75
N MET A 274 7.12 -11.05 -5.56
CA MET A 274 6.89 -12.41 -6.04
C MET A 274 6.80 -12.44 -7.56
N THR A 275 7.05 -13.59 -8.17
CA THR A 275 6.91 -13.82 -9.62
C THR A 275 6.13 -15.08 -9.91
N LYS A 276 5.40 -15.07 -11.01
CA LYS A 276 4.74 -16.25 -11.56
C LYS A 276 5.70 -17.12 -12.35
#